data_6597e36b41c71519e0a04723ade5472e
#
_entry.id   6597e36b41c71519e0a04723ade5472e
#
_cell.length_a   1.000
_cell.length_b   1.000
_cell.length_c   1.000
_cell.angle_alpha   90.00
_cell.angle_beta   90.00
_cell.angle_gamma   90.00
#
_symmetry.space_group_name_H-M   'P 1'
#
loop_
_entity.id
_entity.type
_entity.pdbx_description
1 polymer ?
#
loop_
_entity_poly.entity_id
_entity_poly.type
_entity_poly.pdbx_seq_one_letter_code
_entity_poly.pdbx_strand_id
1 'polypeptide(L)'
;RTMRKGRVFLLGDAAHLMPPFGASGMNSGHRDASNLCWKLVAVFQGVTSMVTLDTYETERLAHTQATINISVLLGRIVNTRSAALAFFRDLLFWVLSRIPPTRGYITEMKYIPRARIGEGLVVHDASRSTPTWVGRMIPQPEVQDSTGSTALLDSHLGYGFALIAVDCPGLDLAGTLHHAYWQVLGVNVIHLFSTVRRPLGGAWLRLLDDRFREVVRRHTGEVLLVRPDRYVAAVASPHELDTLAKRIEHLFHLGGKTP
;
A
#
# COMPACT_ATOMS: atom_id res chain seq x y z
N ARG A 1 -6.55 -23.20 0.59
CA ARG A 1 -6.75 -23.00 2.04
C ARG A 1 -7.34 -21.62 2.24
N THR A 2 -8.33 -21.47 3.11
CA THR A 2 -8.99 -20.21 3.43
C THR A 2 -8.31 -19.55 4.63
N MET A 3 -8.17 -18.22 4.57
CA MET A 3 -7.63 -17.44 5.69
C MET A 3 -8.73 -16.98 6.66
N ARG A 4 -10.01 -17.12 6.27
CA ARG A 4 -11.18 -16.79 7.08
C ARG A 4 -12.26 -17.88 7.01
N LYS A 5 -12.85 -18.22 8.14
CA LYS A 5 -14.07 -19.03 8.22
C LYS A 5 -15.00 -18.46 9.30
N GLY A 6 -16.05 -17.79 8.88
CA GLY A 6 -16.97 -17.12 9.80
C GLY A 6 -16.28 -16.04 10.62
N ARG A 7 -16.16 -16.25 11.94
CA ARG A 7 -15.50 -15.33 12.88
C ARG A 7 -14.05 -15.72 13.22
N VAL A 8 -13.52 -16.75 12.59
CA VAL A 8 -12.14 -17.23 12.79
C VAL A 8 -11.28 -16.72 11.65
N PHE A 9 -10.15 -16.13 12.00
CA PHE A 9 -9.14 -15.61 11.06
C PHE A 9 -7.79 -16.23 11.35
N LEU A 10 -7.06 -16.59 10.31
CA LEU A 10 -5.69 -17.09 10.37
C LEU A 10 -4.74 -16.03 9.81
N LEU A 11 -3.61 -15.81 10.49
CA LEU A 11 -2.58 -14.84 10.11
C LEU A 11 -1.20 -15.48 10.21
N GLY A 12 -0.25 -14.95 9.44
CA GLY A 12 1.14 -15.38 9.49
C GLY A 12 1.30 -16.88 9.29
N ASP A 13 2.15 -17.51 10.07
CA ASP A 13 2.48 -18.95 9.92
C ASP A 13 1.28 -19.87 10.12
N ALA A 14 0.27 -19.44 10.87
CA ALA A 14 -0.99 -20.20 11.01
C ALA A 14 -1.79 -20.26 9.70
N ALA A 15 -1.70 -19.22 8.88
CA ALA A 15 -2.36 -19.14 7.58
C ALA A 15 -1.49 -19.70 6.44
N HIS A 16 -0.18 -19.41 6.47
CA HIS A 16 0.75 -19.70 5.38
C HIS A 16 2.17 -19.90 5.90
N LEU A 17 2.62 -21.11 5.93
CA LEU A 17 3.99 -21.42 6.28
C LEU A 17 4.90 -21.18 5.07
N MET A 18 5.98 -20.43 5.26
CA MET A 18 6.96 -20.11 4.23
C MET A 18 8.33 -20.70 4.57
N PRO A 19 9.08 -21.23 3.57
CA PRO A 19 10.50 -21.53 3.76
C PRO A 19 11.27 -20.27 4.16
N PRO A 20 12.36 -20.38 4.95
CA PRO A 20 13.08 -19.20 5.47
C PRO A 20 13.85 -18.40 4.40
N PHE A 21 13.83 -18.87 3.16
CA PHE A 21 14.54 -18.24 2.04
C PHE A 21 13.85 -16.94 1.62
N GLY A 22 14.60 -15.84 1.65
CA GLY A 22 14.10 -14.49 1.36
C GLY A 22 13.50 -13.75 2.56
N ALA A 23 13.56 -14.34 3.78
CA ALA A 23 13.15 -13.72 5.06
C ALA A 23 11.77 -13.01 5.03
N SER A 24 10.80 -13.53 4.29
CA SER A 24 9.53 -12.85 4.01
C SER A 24 8.36 -13.28 4.92
N GLY A 25 8.51 -14.36 5.72
CA GLY A 25 7.44 -14.92 6.54
C GLY A 25 6.93 -13.93 7.60
N MET A 26 7.82 -13.43 8.45
CA MET A 26 7.48 -12.44 9.48
C MET A 26 6.83 -11.18 8.88
N ASN A 27 7.43 -10.62 7.82
CA ASN A 27 6.89 -9.44 7.15
C ASN A 27 5.52 -9.69 6.53
N SER A 28 5.25 -10.92 6.04
CA SER A 28 3.92 -11.29 5.54
C SER A 28 2.90 -11.33 6.67
N GLY A 29 3.26 -11.91 7.82
CA GLY A 29 2.40 -11.92 9.01
C GLY A 29 2.09 -10.52 9.54
N HIS A 30 3.06 -9.60 9.56
CA HIS A 30 2.82 -8.20 9.92
C HIS A 30 1.84 -7.52 8.96
N ARG A 31 1.95 -7.78 7.65
CA ARG A 31 1.00 -7.25 6.66
C ARG A 31 -0.39 -7.85 6.82
N ASP A 32 -0.50 -9.12 7.18
CA ASP A 32 -1.79 -9.75 7.49
C ASP A 32 -2.44 -9.06 8.69
N ALA A 33 -1.69 -8.88 9.78
CA ALA A 33 -2.17 -8.19 10.97
C ALA A 33 -2.59 -6.76 10.66
N SER A 34 -1.76 -5.99 9.97
CA SER A 34 -2.07 -4.61 9.58
C SER A 34 -3.34 -4.54 8.74
N ASN A 35 -3.52 -5.46 7.78
CA ASN A 35 -4.69 -5.49 6.92
C ASN A 35 -5.98 -5.86 7.67
N LEU A 36 -5.91 -6.84 8.57
CA LEU A 36 -7.08 -7.32 9.29
C LEU A 36 -7.47 -6.41 10.46
N CYS A 37 -6.50 -5.90 11.23
CA CYS A 37 -6.79 -5.16 12.46
C CYS A 37 -7.62 -3.90 12.21
N TRP A 38 -7.26 -3.08 11.21
CA TRP A 38 -8.03 -1.87 10.94
C TRP A 38 -9.45 -2.18 10.44
N LYS A 39 -9.64 -3.27 9.68
CA LYS A 39 -10.95 -3.72 9.22
C LYS A 39 -11.83 -4.16 10.40
N LEU A 40 -11.26 -4.89 11.36
CA LEU A 40 -11.95 -5.26 12.58
C LEU A 40 -12.37 -4.02 13.38
N VAL A 41 -11.47 -3.07 13.57
CA VAL A 41 -11.76 -1.81 14.27
C VAL A 41 -12.90 -1.06 13.56
N ALA A 42 -12.80 -0.91 12.22
CA ALA A 42 -13.82 -0.21 11.44
C ALA A 42 -15.21 -0.89 11.52
N VAL A 43 -15.25 -2.22 11.55
CA VAL A 43 -16.51 -2.97 11.76
C VAL A 43 -17.06 -2.79 13.16
N PHE A 44 -16.21 -2.88 14.21
CA PHE A 44 -16.65 -2.68 15.59
C PHE A 44 -17.13 -1.26 15.87
N GLN A 45 -16.58 -0.28 15.19
CA GLN A 45 -17.01 1.13 15.27
C GLN A 45 -18.22 1.45 14.38
N GLY A 46 -18.72 0.48 13.60
CA GLY A 46 -19.84 0.69 12.68
C GLY A 46 -19.50 1.53 11.43
N VAL A 47 -18.22 1.77 11.18
CA VAL A 47 -17.74 2.51 10.00
C VAL A 47 -17.93 1.69 8.73
N THR A 48 -17.80 0.37 8.81
CA THR A 48 -18.00 -0.56 7.70
C THR A 48 -18.85 -1.77 8.13
N SER A 49 -19.35 -2.52 7.14
CA SER A 49 -20.10 -3.76 7.41
C SER A 49 -19.20 -4.97 7.62
N MET A 50 -19.76 -6.06 8.19
CA MET A 50 -19.06 -7.34 8.37
C MET A 50 -18.52 -7.92 7.05
N VAL A 51 -19.12 -7.59 5.92
CA VAL A 51 -18.72 -8.05 4.58
C VAL A 51 -17.33 -7.51 4.20
N THR A 52 -16.93 -6.36 4.75
CA THR A 52 -15.56 -5.82 4.59
C THR A 52 -14.47 -6.82 5.03
N LEU A 53 -14.77 -7.67 6.02
CA LEU A 53 -13.81 -8.68 6.50
C LEU A 53 -13.57 -9.81 5.48
N ASP A 54 -14.45 -10.01 4.49
CA ASP A 54 -14.23 -10.99 3.42
C ASP A 54 -13.07 -10.56 2.50
N THR A 55 -12.83 -9.25 2.39
CA THR A 55 -11.73 -8.72 1.58
C THR A 55 -10.35 -9.01 2.15
N TYR A 56 -10.24 -9.45 3.41
CA TYR A 56 -8.97 -9.83 4.02
C TYR A 56 -8.26 -10.92 3.21
N GLU A 57 -8.98 -12.00 2.92
CA GLU A 57 -8.43 -13.11 2.14
C GLU A 57 -8.12 -12.68 0.69
N THR A 58 -9.04 -11.97 0.04
CA THR A 58 -8.87 -11.49 -1.33
C THR A 58 -7.63 -10.61 -1.47
N GLU A 59 -7.41 -9.69 -0.55
CA GLU A 59 -6.29 -8.75 -0.60
C GLU A 59 -4.93 -9.40 -0.25
N ARG A 60 -4.94 -10.45 0.61
CA ARG A 60 -3.70 -11.03 1.13
C ARG A 60 -3.24 -12.26 0.37
N LEU A 61 -4.16 -13.10 -0.09
CA LEU A 61 -3.85 -14.43 -0.64
C LEU A 61 -2.92 -14.36 -1.86
N ALA A 62 -3.19 -13.48 -2.81
CA ALA A 62 -2.42 -13.39 -4.06
C ALA A 62 -0.95 -13.04 -3.79
N HIS A 63 -0.69 -12.01 -2.96
CA HIS A 63 0.66 -11.61 -2.61
C HIS A 63 1.39 -12.67 -1.77
N THR A 64 0.69 -13.28 -0.82
CA THR A 64 1.23 -14.36 0.03
C THR A 64 1.64 -15.56 -0.81
N GLN A 65 0.81 -15.99 -1.76
CA GLN A 65 1.13 -17.09 -2.66
C GLN A 65 2.35 -16.79 -3.55
N ALA A 66 2.43 -15.58 -4.09
CA ALA A 66 3.60 -15.16 -4.87
C ALA A 66 4.89 -15.18 -4.03
N THR A 67 4.81 -14.76 -2.77
CA THR A 67 5.95 -14.78 -1.84
C THR A 67 6.37 -16.21 -1.47
N ILE A 68 5.41 -17.12 -1.25
CA ILE A 68 5.70 -18.55 -1.03
C ILE A 68 6.42 -19.15 -2.23
N ASN A 69 5.91 -18.88 -3.44
CA ASN A 69 6.48 -19.45 -4.66
C ASN A 69 7.94 -19.02 -4.85
N ILE A 70 8.28 -17.75 -4.60
CA ILE A 70 9.67 -17.29 -4.69
C ILE A 70 10.55 -17.90 -3.58
N SER A 71 10.04 -18.02 -2.35
CA SER A 71 10.77 -18.63 -1.24
C SER A 71 11.07 -20.11 -1.52
N VAL A 72 10.13 -20.85 -2.08
CA VAL A 72 10.32 -22.25 -2.50
C VAL A 72 11.36 -22.33 -3.62
N LEU A 73 11.30 -21.44 -4.62
CA LEU A 73 12.27 -21.38 -5.72
C LEU A 73 13.69 -21.13 -5.18
N LEU A 74 13.84 -20.13 -4.32
CA LEU A 74 15.14 -19.83 -3.67
C LEU A 74 15.64 -21.03 -2.86
N GLY A 75 14.77 -21.68 -2.11
CA GLY A 75 15.10 -22.89 -1.37
C GLY A 75 15.63 -24.02 -2.26
N ARG A 76 15.03 -24.24 -3.43
CA ARG A 76 15.50 -25.23 -4.41
C ARG A 76 16.88 -24.86 -4.97
N ILE A 77 17.10 -23.59 -5.26
CA ILE A 77 18.37 -23.09 -5.78
C ILE A 77 19.48 -23.25 -4.74
N VAL A 78 19.23 -22.83 -3.49
CA VAL A 78 20.21 -22.86 -2.40
C VAL A 78 20.54 -24.30 -1.99
N ASN A 79 19.52 -25.16 -1.85
CA ASN A 79 19.67 -26.54 -1.39
C ASN A 79 19.96 -27.54 -2.52
N THR A 80 20.61 -27.12 -3.60
CA THR A 80 20.99 -28.01 -4.70
C THR A 80 21.95 -29.10 -4.20
N ARG A 81 21.54 -30.38 -4.25
CA ARG A 81 22.29 -31.51 -3.73
C ARG A 81 23.29 -32.10 -4.72
N SER A 82 23.09 -31.93 -6.02
CA SER A 82 24.00 -32.42 -7.05
C SER A 82 25.20 -31.51 -7.19
N ALA A 83 26.42 -32.05 -7.06
CA ALA A 83 27.66 -31.29 -7.20
C ALA A 83 27.77 -30.62 -8.61
N ALA A 84 27.35 -31.36 -9.66
CA ALA A 84 27.37 -30.83 -11.03
C ALA A 84 26.39 -29.64 -11.18
N LEU A 85 25.16 -29.76 -10.68
CA LEU A 85 24.19 -28.66 -10.73
C LEU A 85 24.65 -27.48 -9.87
N ALA A 86 25.27 -27.74 -8.71
CA ALA A 86 25.84 -26.68 -7.88
C ALA A 86 26.95 -25.93 -8.61
N PHE A 87 27.86 -26.64 -9.29
CA PHE A 87 28.89 -26.01 -10.10
C PHE A 87 28.31 -25.09 -11.19
N PHE A 88 27.33 -25.56 -11.97
CA PHE A 88 26.69 -24.74 -13.00
C PHE A 88 25.93 -23.56 -12.41
N ARG A 89 25.24 -23.73 -11.28
CA ARG A 89 24.59 -22.64 -10.55
C ARG A 89 25.61 -21.57 -10.16
N ASP A 90 26.70 -21.98 -9.54
CA ASP A 90 27.72 -21.05 -9.04
C ASP A 90 28.42 -20.32 -10.19
N LEU A 91 28.71 -21.03 -11.30
CA LEU A 91 29.23 -20.44 -12.53
C LEU A 91 28.23 -19.41 -13.10
N LEU A 92 26.94 -19.77 -13.15
CA LEU A 92 25.91 -18.83 -13.61
C LEU A 92 25.85 -17.57 -12.74
N PHE A 93 25.83 -17.72 -11.42
CA PHE A 93 25.82 -16.57 -10.52
C PHE A 93 27.09 -15.73 -10.62
N TRP A 94 28.24 -16.38 -10.83
CA TRP A 94 29.51 -15.68 -11.08
C TRP A 94 29.43 -14.84 -12.36
N VAL A 95 28.93 -15.40 -13.46
CA VAL A 95 28.72 -14.64 -14.72
C VAL A 95 27.74 -13.48 -14.52
N LEU A 96 26.55 -13.76 -13.92
CA LEU A 96 25.52 -12.75 -13.71
C LEU A 96 25.99 -11.61 -12.79
N SER A 97 26.86 -11.89 -11.82
CA SER A 97 27.42 -10.86 -10.94
C SER A 97 28.37 -9.87 -11.64
N ARG A 98 28.90 -10.25 -12.83
CA ARG A 98 29.75 -9.39 -13.66
C ARG A 98 28.97 -8.44 -14.55
N ILE A 99 27.67 -8.67 -14.71
CA ILE A 99 26.76 -7.86 -15.52
C ILE A 99 26.10 -6.81 -14.60
N PRO A 100 26.40 -5.50 -14.71
CA PRO A 100 25.94 -4.49 -13.75
C PRO A 100 24.42 -4.46 -13.53
N PRO A 101 23.53 -4.54 -14.56
CA PRO A 101 22.08 -4.54 -14.34
C PRO A 101 21.61 -5.74 -13.52
N THR A 102 22.18 -6.93 -13.76
CA THR A 102 21.80 -8.17 -13.07
C THR A 102 22.27 -8.17 -11.62
N ARG A 103 23.49 -7.65 -11.40
CA ARG A 103 24.01 -7.47 -10.04
C ARG A 103 23.08 -6.57 -9.22
N GLY A 104 22.69 -5.41 -9.75
CA GLY A 104 21.74 -4.51 -9.08
C GLY A 104 20.39 -5.17 -8.82
N TYR A 105 19.85 -5.95 -9.76
CA TYR A 105 18.59 -6.68 -9.59
C TYR A 105 18.65 -7.68 -8.42
N ILE A 106 19.78 -8.40 -8.27
CA ILE A 106 19.97 -9.40 -7.20
C ILE A 106 20.24 -8.70 -5.86
N THR A 107 21.16 -7.73 -5.80
CA THR A 107 21.57 -7.08 -4.54
C THR A 107 20.45 -6.23 -3.94
N GLU A 108 19.61 -5.62 -4.76
CA GLU A 108 18.45 -4.84 -4.33
C GLU A 108 17.20 -5.70 -4.13
N MET A 109 17.32 -7.03 -4.21
CA MET A 109 16.21 -7.99 -4.03
C MET A 109 14.99 -7.67 -4.88
N LYS A 110 15.19 -7.14 -6.10
CA LYS A 110 14.10 -6.75 -7.01
C LYS A 110 13.22 -7.92 -7.48
N TYR A 111 13.71 -9.15 -7.29
CA TYR A 111 12.96 -10.39 -7.56
C TYR A 111 11.88 -10.69 -6.51
N ILE A 112 11.91 -10.04 -5.33
CA ILE A 112 10.87 -10.23 -4.31
C ILE A 112 9.60 -9.50 -4.74
N PRO A 113 8.43 -10.17 -4.75
CA PRO A 113 7.16 -9.54 -5.13
C PRO A 113 6.85 -8.36 -4.20
N ARG A 114 6.62 -7.18 -4.79
CA ARG A 114 6.16 -6.03 -4.01
C ARG A 114 4.70 -6.23 -3.63
N ALA A 115 4.37 -5.96 -2.37
CA ALA A 115 3.00 -6.04 -1.89
C ALA A 115 2.11 -5.05 -2.68
N ARG A 116 1.07 -5.58 -3.30
CA ARG A 116 0.06 -4.81 -4.03
C ARG A 116 -1.30 -5.44 -3.79
N ILE A 117 -2.29 -4.60 -3.53
CA ILE A 117 -3.70 -4.99 -3.46
C ILE A 117 -4.29 -4.74 -4.85
N GLY A 118 -4.65 -5.82 -5.54
CA GLY A 118 -5.26 -5.76 -6.88
C GLY A 118 -6.78 -5.65 -6.81
N GLU A 119 -7.38 -6.34 -5.83
CA GLU A 119 -8.81 -6.45 -5.62
C GLU A 119 -9.12 -6.28 -4.14
N GLY A 120 -10.35 -5.90 -3.80
CA GLY A 120 -10.81 -5.67 -2.43
C GLY A 120 -11.13 -4.20 -2.20
N LEU A 121 -10.67 -3.62 -1.09
CA LEU A 121 -11.00 -2.24 -0.70
C LEU A 121 -10.08 -1.22 -1.38
N VAL A 122 -10.07 -1.24 -2.70
CA VAL A 122 -9.37 -0.30 -3.59
C VAL A 122 -10.27 0.09 -4.74
N VAL A 123 -10.20 1.34 -5.19
CA VAL A 123 -10.99 1.88 -6.30
C VAL A 123 -10.06 2.14 -7.48
N HIS A 124 -10.10 1.26 -8.46
CA HIS A 124 -9.40 1.47 -9.73
C HIS A 124 -10.23 2.36 -10.65
N ASP A 125 -9.56 3.30 -11.30
CA ASP A 125 -10.16 4.11 -12.36
C ASP A 125 -9.70 3.55 -13.72
N ALA A 126 -10.62 2.92 -14.43
CA ALA A 126 -10.36 2.32 -15.74
C ALA A 126 -10.04 3.35 -16.83
N SER A 127 -10.40 4.62 -16.63
CA SER A 127 -10.12 5.71 -17.57
C SER A 127 -8.67 6.19 -17.53
N ARG A 128 -7.93 5.86 -16.47
CA ARG A 128 -6.53 6.29 -16.28
C ARG A 128 -5.56 5.33 -16.95
N SER A 129 -4.88 5.80 -17.97
CA SER A 129 -3.84 5.04 -18.68
C SER A 129 -2.49 4.98 -17.96
N THR A 130 -2.25 5.84 -16.97
CA THR A 130 -0.99 5.90 -16.23
C THR A 130 -1.00 5.00 -15.00
N PRO A 131 0.13 4.32 -14.67
CA PRO A 131 0.24 3.55 -13.44
C PRO A 131 0.01 4.44 -12.22
N THR A 132 -1.05 4.18 -11.48
CA THR A 132 -1.39 4.89 -10.25
C THR A 132 -0.78 4.19 -9.02
N TRP A 133 -0.77 4.88 -7.88
CA TRP A 133 -0.42 4.26 -6.60
C TRP A 133 -1.51 3.35 -6.03
N VAL A 134 -2.68 3.29 -6.64
CA VAL A 134 -3.78 2.46 -6.15
C VAL A 134 -3.33 1.01 -5.92
N GLY A 135 -3.63 0.52 -4.75
CA GLY A 135 -3.24 -0.81 -4.27
C GLY A 135 -1.77 -0.95 -3.86
N ARG A 136 -0.97 0.12 -3.85
CA ARG A 136 0.41 0.12 -3.37
C ARG A 136 0.51 0.82 -2.02
N MET A 137 1.50 0.42 -1.23
CA MET A 137 1.85 1.19 -0.02
C MET A 137 2.39 2.55 -0.42
N ILE A 138 1.94 3.58 0.30
CA ILE A 138 2.47 4.93 0.11
C ILE A 138 3.94 4.97 0.56
N PRO A 139 4.85 5.62 -0.19
CA PRO A 139 6.22 5.80 0.25
C PRO A 139 6.28 6.64 1.53
N GLN A 140 7.36 6.45 2.28
CA GLN A 140 7.61 7.15 3.55
C GLN A 140 8.80 8.11 3.41
N PRO A 141 8.65 9.23 2.66
CA PRO A 141 9.69 10.24 2.59
C PRO A 141 9.79 11.03 3.89
N GLU A 142 10.96 11.64 4.11
CA GLU A 142 11.08 12.73 5.08
C GLU A 142 10.32 13.96 4.58
N VAL A 143 9.54 14.54 5.48
CA VAL A 143 8.75 15.74 5.24
C VAL A 143 8.97 16.74 6.35
N GLN A 144 8.78 18.02 6.04
CA GLN A 144 8.82 19.12 7.01
C GLN A 144 7.45 19.73 7.14
N ASP A 145 6.98 19.92 8.35
CA ASP A 145 5.71 20.56 8.66
C ASP A 145 5.79 22.11 8.70
N SER A 146 4.68 22.75 8.99
CA SER A 146 4.56 24.21 9.09
C SER A 146 5.38 24.84 10.21
N THR A 147 5.79 24.05 11.23
CA THR A 147 6.61 24.51 12.36
C THR A 147 8.11 24.38 12.06
N GLY A 148 8.47 23.72 10.96
CA GLY A 148 9.85 23.41 10.60
C GLY A 148 10.32 22.06 11.13
N SER A 149 9.47 21.32 11.86
CA SER A 149 9.78 19.98 12.34
C SER A 149 9.86 18.98 11.20
N THR A 150 10.83 18.06 11.28
CA THR A 150 11.08 17.04 10.25
C THR A 150 10.76 15.66 10.80
N ALA A 151 9.94 14.90 10.04
CA ALA A 151 9.59 13.53 10.38
C ALA A 151 9.27 12.74 9.11
N LEU A 152 9.08 11.42 9.23
CA LEU A 152 8.55 10.61 8.14
C LEU A 152 7.08 10.96 7.88
N LEU A 153 6.65 10.88 6.63
CA LEU A 153 5.26 11.10 6.23
C LEU A 153 4.26 10.31 7.09
N ASP A 154 4.62 9.08 7.48
CA ASP A 154 3.78 8.21 8.31
C ASP A 154 3.38 8.83 9.65
N SER A 155 4.25 9.59 10.26
CA SER A 155 3.98 10.28 11.55
C SER A 155 2.85 11.31 11.45
N HIS A 156 2.56 11.79 10.25
CA HIS A 156 1.52 12.78 10.00
C HIS A 156 0.19 12.18 9.51
N LEU A 157 0.19 10.90 9.07
CA LEU A 157 -1.01 10.25 8.54
C LEU A 157 -2.04 9.87 9.62
N GLY A 158 -1.61 9.77 10.88
CA GLY A 158 -2.47 9.29 11.97
C GLY A 158 -2.74 7.78 11.87
N TYR A 159 -3.69 7.28 12.66
CA TYR A 159 -4.03 5.85 12.73
C TYR A 159 -5.21 5.46 11.85
N GLY A 160 -5.95 6.44 11.31
CA GLY A 160 -7.13 6.25 10.47
C GLY A 160 -6.85 6.35 8.97
N PHE A 161 -7.88 6.69 8.24
CA PHE A 161 -7.79 7.07 6.84
C PHE A 161 -7.18 8.47 6.70
N ALA A 162 -6.44 8.70 5.60
CA ALA A 162 -5.92 10.03 5.29
C ALA A 162 -6.22 10.41 3.84
N LEU A 163 -6.53 11.67 3.62
CA LEU A 163 -6.59 12.29 2.29
C LEU A 163 -5.35 13.17 2.10
N ILE A 164 -4.57 12.89 1.08
CA ILE A 164 -3.35 13.63 0.76
C ILE A 164 -3.53 14.35 -0.56
N ALA A 165 -3.64 15.68 -0.52
CA ALA A 165 -3.59 16.52 -1.71
C ALA A 165 -2.14 16.75 -2.12
N VAL A 166 -1.78 16.35 -3.33
CA VAL A 166 -0.40 16.41 -3.86
C VAL A 166 -0.25 17.61 -4.76
N ASP A 167 0.61 18.56 -4.37
CA ASP A 167 0.88 19.80 -5.13
C ASP A 167 -0.40 20.50 -5.63
N CYS A 168 -1.41 20.62 -4.74
CA CYS A 168 -2.67 21.31 -5.00
C CYS A 168 -2.67 22.71 -4.35
N PRO A 169 -1.96 23.71 -4.91
CA PRO A 169 -1.93 25.05 -4.35
C PRO A 169 -3.32 25.70 -4.49
N GLY A 170 -3.79 26.35 -3.42
CA GLY A 170 -5.09 27.02 -3.40
C GLY A 170 -6.30 26.10 -3.19
N LEU A 171 -6.11 24.81 -3.00
CA LEU A 171 -7.17 23.89 -2.62
C LEU A 171 -7.43 23.98 -1.12
N ASP A 172 -8.66 24.30 -0.73
CA ASP A 172 -9.17 24.01 0.62
C ASP A 172 -9.76 22.61 0.62
N LEU A 173 -8.91 21.61 0.86
CA LEU A 173 -9.33 20.20 0.82
C LEU A 173 -10.41 19.92 1.86
N ALA A 174 -10.29 20.47 3.06
CA ALA A 174 -11.29 20.25 4.11
C ALA A 174 -12.66 20.83 3.72
N GLY A 175 -12.67 22.03 3.11
CA GLY A 175 -13.89 22.69 2.62
C GLY A 175 -14.54 22.01 1.42
N THR A 176 -13.82 21.12 0.71
CA THR A 176 -14.37 20.36 -0.44
C THR A 176 -14.98 19.01 -0.05
N LEU A 177 -14.92 18.61 1.22
CA LEU A 177 -15.43 17.32 1.70
C LEU A 177 -16.91 17.43 2.10
N HIS A 178 -17.81 17.53 1.12
CA HIS A 178 -19.25 17.71 1.38
C HIS A 178 -19.98 16.41 1.72
N HIS A 179 -19.49 15.27 1.24
CA HIS A 179 -20.15 13.97 1.49
C HIS A 179 -19.95 13.52 2.93
N ALA A 180 -21.06 13.21 3.63
CA ALA A 180 -21.05 12.85 5.06
C ALA A 180 -20.15 11.65 5.38
N TYR A 181 -19.92 10.76 4.44
CA TYR A 181 -19.08 9.56 4.64
C TYR A 181 -17.62 9.88 4.97
N TRP A 182 -17.10 11.04 4.53
CA TRP A 182 -15.75 11.48 4.94
C TRP A 182 -15.66 11.71 6.46
N GLN A 183 -16.74 12.19 7.07
CA GLN A 183 -16.83 12.34 8.53
C GLN A 183 -16.93 10.99 9.23
N VAL A 184 -17.69 10.03 8.65
CA VAL A 184 -17.81 8.65 9.17
C VAL A 184 -16.45 7.96 9.15
N LEU A 185 -15.67 8.13 8.07
CA LEU A 185 -14.31 7.59 7.97
C LEU A 185 -13.29 8.29 8.90
N GLY A 186 -13.61 9.49 9.39
CA GLY A 186 -12.70 10.28 10.22
C GLY A 186 -11.37 10.58 9.51
N VAL A 187 -11.44 10.99 8.25
CA VAL A 187 -10.24 11.19 7.42
C VAL A 187 -9.35 12.30 7.93
N ASN A 188 -8.06 12.04 8.06
CA ASN A 188 -7.05 13.06 8.29
C ASN A 188 -6.70 13.75 6.96
N VAL A 189 -6.66 15.08 6.94
CA VAL A 189 -6.47 15.89 5.73
C VAL A 189 -5.08 16.49 5.72
N ILE A 190 -4.31 16.24 4.67
CA ILE A 190 -2.92 16.65 4.54
C ILE A 190 -2.68 17.24 3.14
N HIS A 191 -1.95 18.35 3.07
CA HIS A 191 -1.40 18.86 1.82
C HIS A 191 0.09 18.51 1.74
N LEU A 192 0.50 17.78 0.72
CA LEU A 192 1.90 17.42 0.46
C LEU A 192 2.42 18.21 -0.74
N PHE A 193 3.47 19.00 -0.52
CA PHE A 193 4.11 19.81 -1.54
C PHE A 193 5.51 19.30 -1.88
N SER A 194 5.79 19.13 -3.15
CA SER A 194 7.13 18.82 -3.68
C SER A 194 8.06 20.03 -3.70
N THR A 195 7.50 21.25 -3.63
CA THR A 195 8.22 22.53 -3.63
C THR A 195 7.70 23.43 -2.51
N VAL A 196 8.40 24.56 -2.26
CA VAL A 196 7.98 25.53 -1.22
C VAL A 196 6.78 26.32 -1.71
N ARG A 197 5.58 25.79 -1.50
CA ARG A 197 4.30 26.50 -1.70
C ARG A 197 3.45 26.34 -0.44
N ARG A 198 2.71 27.38 -0.05
CA ARG A 198 1.81 27.31 1.11
C ARG A 198 0.37 27.15 0.63
N PRO A 199 -0.41 26.24 1.23
CA PRO A 199 -1.86 26.18 0.98
C PRO A 199 -2.59 27.37 1.58
N LEU A 200 -3.85 27.54 1.21
CA LEU A 200 -4.73 28.55 1.79
C LEU A 200 -5.17 28.22 3.23
N GLY A 201 -4.98 26.97 3.68
CA GLY A 201 -5.34 26.52 5.02
C GLY A 201 -4.99 25.05 5.24
N GLY A 202 -5.15 24.57 6.49
CA GLY A 202 -4.93 23.16 6.86
C GLY A 202 -3.47 22.78 7.16
N ALA A 203 -3.27 21.52 7.56
CA ALA A 203 -1.95 20.95 7.80
C ALA A 203 -1.24 20.72 6.46
N TRP A 204 -0.02 21.23 6.33
CA TRP A 204 0.77 21.04 5.12
C TRP A 204 2.17 20.52 5.45
N LEU A 205 2.68 19.75 4.51
CA LEU A 205 3.97 19.10 4.58
C LEU A 205 4.77 19.43 3.32
N ARG A 206 6.06 19.69 3.50
CA ARG A 206 7.01 19.86 2.40
C ARG A 206 7.85 18.60 2.27
N LEU A 207 7.93 18.06 1.07
CA LEU A 207 8.81 16.93 0.76
C LEU A 207 10.28 17.37 0.85
N LEU A 208 11.08 16.66 1.64
CA LEU A 208 12.52 16.87 1.76
C LEU A 208 13.32 15.87 0.94
N ASP A 209 12.84 14.65 0.81
CA ASP A 209 13.54 13.54 0.15
C ASP A 209 13.39 13.59 -1.37
N ASP A 210 14.48 14.00 -2.04
CA ASP A 210 14.51 14.13 -3.50
C ASP A 210 14.28 12.81 -4.25
N ARG A 211 14.56 11.66 -3.63
CA ARG A 211 14.33 10.33 -4.23
C ARG A 211 12.86 10.08 -4.53
N PHE A 212 11.96 10.70 -3.77
CA PHE A 212 10.52 10.57 -3.96
C PHE A 212 9.90 11.72 -4.76
N ARG A 213 10.67 12.77 -5.08
CA ARG A 213 10.14 13.97 -5.77
C ARG A 213 9.50 13.64 -7.11
N GLU A 214 10.15 12.83 -7.94
CA GLU A 214 9.61 12.44 -9.24
C GLU A 214 8.33 11.60 -9.10
N VAL A 215 8.31 10.70 -8.11
CA VAL A 215 7.15 9.83 -7.85
C VAL A 215 5.97 10.64 -7.33
N VAL A 216 6.20 11.62 -6.45
CA VAL A 216 5.17 12.53 -5.93
C VAL A 216 4.63 13.45 -7.05
N ARG A 217 5.51 13.98 -7.91
CA ARG A 217 5.13 14.85 -9.03
C ARG A 217 4.18 14.21 -10.03
N ARG A 218 4.22 12.88 -10.19
CA ARG A 218 3.29 12.15 -11.08
C ARG A 218 1.84 12.23 -10.61
N HIS A 219 1.62 12.61 -9.36
CA HIS A 219 0.30 12.79 -8.75
C HIS A 219 -0.02 14.26 -8.45
N THR A 220 0.72 15.19 -9.07
CA THR A 220 0.44 16.64 -8.94
C THR A 220 -0.98 16.96 -9.36
N GLY A 221 -1.71 17.68 -8.51
CA GLY A 221 -3.11 18.04 -8.72
C GLY A 221 -4.11 16.94 -8.34
N GLU A 222 -3.65 15.84 -7.76
CA GLU A 222 -4.49 14.71 -7.35
C GLU A 222 -4.60 14.61 -5.83
N VAL A 223 -5.65 13.94 -5.39
CA VAL A 223 -5.90 13.58 -3.98
C VAL A 223 -5.83 12.07 -3.85
N LEU A 224 -5.01 11.61 -2.91
CA LEU A 224 -4.82 10.19 -2.59
C LEU A 224 -5.63 9.84 -1.35
N LEU A 225 -6.47 8.82 -1.41
CA LEU A 225 -7.06 8.22 -0.21
C LEU A 225 -6.15 7.10 0.28
N VAL A 226 -5.60 7.28 1.47
CA VAL A 226 -4.70 6.31 2.12
C VAL A 226 -5.45 5.61 3.25
N ARG A 227 -5.39 4.27 3.25
CA ARG A 227 -5.98 3.40 4.27
C ARG A 227 -5.12 3.37 5.55
N PRO A 228 -5.69 2.92 6.69
CA PRO A 228 -4.93 2.76 7.94
C PRO A 228 -3.70 1.85 7.81
N ASP A 229 -3.73 0.83 6.94
CA ASP A 229 -2.61 -0.06 6.63
C ASP A 229 -1.62 0.50 5.58
N ARG A 230 -1.73 1.81 5.30
CA ARG A 230 -0.83 2.58 4.41
C ARG A 230 -0.92 2.22 2.92
N TYR A 231 -1.93 1.47 2.51
CA TYR A 231 -2.19 1.28 1.09
C TYR A 231 -3.05 2.43 0.54
N VAL A 232 -2.73 2.86 -0.66
CA VAL A 232 -3.55 3.85 -1.38
C VAL A 232 -4.81 3.14 -1.89
N ALA A 233 -5.97 3.52 -1.35
CA ALA A 233 -7.25 2.96 -1.75
C ALA A 233 -7.77 3.55 -3.05
N ALA A 234 -7.53 4.83 -3.28
CA ALA A 234 -8.00 5.55 -4.47
C ALA A 234 -7.11 6.75 -4.79
N VAL A 235 -7.17 7.18 -6.04
CA VAL A 235 -6.62 8.45 -6.52
C VAL A 235 -7.73 9.16 -7.28
N ALA A 236 -7.99 10.42 -6.96
CA ALA A 236 -9.04 11.21 -7.57
C ALA A 236 -8.59 12.66 -7.79
N SER A 237 -9.24 13.36 -8.67
CA SER A 237 -9.15 14.82 -8.76
C SER A 237 -9.95 15.49 -7.63
N PRO A 238 -9.61 16.69 -7.19
CA PRO A 238 -10.34 17.37 -6.11
C PRO A 238 -11.86 17.51 -6.34
N HIS A 239 -12.28 17.69 -7.58
CA HIS A 239 -13.70 17.82 -7.95
C HIS A 239 -14.46 16.47 -7.97
N GLU A 240 -13.78 15.33 -7.88
CA GLU A 240 -14.38 14.00 -7.89
C GLU A 240 -14.55 13.42 -6.47
N LEU A 241 -14.18 14.16 -5.41
CA LEU A 241 -14.13 13.66 -4.04
C LEU A 241 -15.48 13.16 -3.53
N ASP A 242 -16.59 13.84 -3.86
CA ASP A 242 -17.92 13.39 -3.45
C ASP A 242 -18.37 12.14 -4.20
N THR A 243 -17.99 12.01 -5.47
CA THR A 243 -18.23 10.78 -6.24
C THR A 243 -17.38 9.64 -5.69
N LEU A 244 -16.13 9.91 -5.33
CA LEU A 244 -15.26 8.96 -4.68
C LEU A 244 -15.84 8.50 -3.34
N ALA A 245 -16.36 9.42 -2.51
CA ALA A 245 -16.97 9.08 -1.23
C ALA A 245 -18.10 8.06 -1.39
N LYS A 246 -19.00 8.29 -2.36
CA LYS A 246 -20.11 7.36 -2.67
C LYS A 246 -19.58 5.97 -3.09
N ARG A 247 -18.54 5.93 -3.92
CA ARG A 247 -17.93 4.67 -4.36
C ARG A 247 -17.27 3.93 -3.19
N ILE A 248 -16.58 4.63 -2.30
CA ILE A 248 -15.95 4.05 -1.11
C ILE A 248 -16.99 3.56 -0.12
N GLU A 249 -18.05 4.33 0.15
CA GLU A 249 -19.16 3.94 1.00
C GLU A 249 -19.80 2.65 0.50
N HIS A 250 -20.12 2.58 -0.78
CA HIS A 250 -20.67 1.39 -1.42
C HIS A 250 -19.73 0.18 -1.29
N LEU A 251 -18.43 0.38 -1.60
CA LEU A 251 -17.41 -0.66 -1.53
C LEU A 251 -17.25 -1.23 -0.11
N PHE A 252 -17.27 -0.37 0.90
CA PHE A 252 -17.07 -0.74 2.29
C PHE A 252 -18.31 -1.42 2.90
N HIS A 253 -19.49 -1.09 2.43
CA HIS A 253 -20.73 -1.75 2.88
C HIS A 253 -21.02 -3.04 2.13
N LEU A 254 -20.61 -3.18 0.88
CA LEU A 254 -20.85 -4.38 0.06
C LEU A 254 -19.62 -5.31 -0.08
N GLY A 255 -18.48 -4.99 0.55
CA GLY A 255 -17.32 -5.86 0.58
C GLY A 255 -16.65 -6.09 -0.77
N GLY A 256 -16.53 -5.04 -1.60
CA GLY A 256 -15.85 -5.12 -2.89
C GLY A 256 -16.61 -5.82 -3.99
N LYS A 257 -17.84 -6.25 -3.76
CA LYS A 257 -18.72 -6.71 -4.83
C LYS A 257 -19.25 -5.48 -5.56
N THR A 258 -18.69 -5.20 -6.73
CA THR A 258 -19.32 -4.29 -7.71
C THR A 258 -20.66 -4.88 -8.12
N PRO A 259 -21.73 -4.06 -8.26
CA PRO A 259 -23.02 -4.52 -8.74
C PRO A 259 -22.93 -5.09 -10.15
#